data_7fcf784106bae2d7e4c82e1b628fe5d2
#
_entry.id   7fcf784106bae2d7e4c82e1b628fe5d2
#
_cell.length_a   1.000
_cell.length_b   1.000
_cell.length_c   1.000
_cell.angle_alpha   90.00
_cell.angle_beta   90.00
_cell.angle_gamma   90.00
#
_symmetry.space_group_name_H-M   'P 1'
#
loop_
_entity.id
_entity.type
_entity.pdbx_description
1 polymer ?
#
loop_
_entity_poly.entity_id
_entity_poly.type
_entity_poly.pdbx_seq_one_letter_code
_entity_poly.pdbx_strand_id
1 'polypeptide(L)'
;MNDTTLTKEEKQYKRLTEEPVARLVLELGLPTTISMLITNLYNMVDTWFVSQLGTSATGAVGVVFGLMAIIQAFGFMFGHGAGSNISRLLGAHEKERAKAFSATGFYLAVGAGVLIAVIGIVDLNGLCRLLGSTETILPYARIYAFYILVSAPAMASSCVMNNVLRYEGYANLAMVGLVSGGILNMAGDAILMWGCNRGIRGAALSTMISQYVSFGILLFFFLRGKTQSSLAPKYFTWEFAVHKNILTAGFPSMMRQGLASVSTMVLNAQAAVYGDIAIAAMSVVSRIFNFVFSVALGIGQGFQPVSSFNYGAKKYSRVRKAFWFTLCASLVTMAVFAGVVYVFRRELLLEFLTDMDAYEIAFYALQIQCLTLPFIPVCICGNMLFQSIGKGGRATILASFRSGTIYIPALLILTTLWGIRGIQWSQPVSDILSAVLSLPVAVVFLRGLPEDGTEV
;
A
#
# COMPACT_ATOMS: atom_id res chain seq x y z
N MET A 1 37.70 -7.82 14.92
CA MET A 1 37.92 -7.01 13.71
C MET A 1 37.28 -5.65 13.95
N ASN A 2 38.06 -4.57 13.93
CA ASN A 2 37.55 -3.24 14.24
C ASN A 2 36.54 -2.78 13.18
N ASP A 3 35.41 -2.28 13.62
CA ASP A 3 34.25 -1.81 12.81
C ASP A 3 34.58 -0.62 11.87
N THR A 4 35.77 -0.06 12.00
CA THR A 4 36.27 1.11 11.25
C THR A 4 36.77 0.80 9.83
N THR A 5 37.01 -0.46 9.48
CA THR A 5 37.56 -0.88 8.18
C THR A 5 36.52 -1.44 7.20
N LEU A 6 35.25 -1.65 7.65
CA LEU A 6 34.21 -2.21 6.82
C LEU A 6 33.64 -1.20 5.83
N THR A 7 33.44 -1.62 4.60
CA THR A 7 32.73 -0.84 3.59
C THR A 7 31.26 -0.60 4.02
N LYS A 8 30.62 0.41 3.44
CA LYS A 8 29.19 0.70 3.70
C LYS A 8 28.31 -0.53 3.41
N GLU A 9 28.67 -1.31 2.42
CA GLU A 9 27.96 -2.51 1.99
C GLU A 9 28.08 -3.64 3.01
N GLU A 10 29.29 -3.89 3.48
CA GLU A 10 29.56 -4.89 4.53
C GLU A 10 28.86 -4.53 5.85
N LYS A 11 28.82 -3.24 6.22
CA LYS A 11 28.06 -2.77 7.38
C LYS A 11 26.57 -3.06 7.23
N GLN A 12 26.00 -2.77 6.06
CA GLN A 12 24.58 -3.03 5.80
C GLN A 12 24.28 -4.53 5.73
N TYR A 13 25.16 -5.32 5.13
CA TYR A 13 25.02 -6.78 5.10
C TYR A 13 25.03 -7.35 6.53
N LYS A 14 26.01 -7.00 7.36
CA LYS A 14 26.07 -7.42 8.77
C LYS A 14 24.82 -6.98 9.53
N ARG A 15 24.40 -5.73 9.36
CA ARG A 15 23.18 -5.22 9.99
C ARG A 15 22.00 -6.13 9.70
N LEU A 16 21.71 -6.40 8.42
CA LEU A 16 20.53 -7.17 8.02
C LEU A 16 20.65 -8.68 8.35
N THR A 17 21.86 -9.21 8.48
CA THR A 17 22.09 -10.66 8.70
C THR A 17 22.55 -11.04 10.10
N GLU A 18 22.96 -10.10 10.95
CA GLU A 18 23.53 -10.40 12.28
C GLU A 18 22.76 -9.70 13.42
N GLU A 19 22.22 -8.48 13.21
CA GLU A 19 21.47 -7.81 14.25
C GLU A 19 20.21 -8.59 14.68
N PRO A 20 19.73 -8.39 15.92
CA PRO A 20 18.51 -9.04 16.39
C PRO A 20 17.31 -8.79 15.45
N VAL A 21 16.69 -9.87 15.01
CA VAL A 21 15.58 -9.82 14.02
C VAL A 21 14.43 -8.92 14.49
N ALA A 22 14.10 -8.99 15.77
CA ALA A 22 13.04 -8.17 16.37
C ALA A 22 13.31 -6.68 16.20
N ARG A 23 14.54 -6.25 16.49
CA ARG A 23 14.97 -4.85 16.35
C ARG A 23 14.90 -4.40 14.89
N LEU A 24 15.40 -5.22 13.96
CA LEU A 24 15.36 -4.91 12.52
C LEU A 24 13.94 -4.73 12.00
N VAL A 25 13.04 -5.66 12.35
CA VAL A 25 11.64 -5.57 11.91
C VAL A 25 10.98 -4.29 12.43
N LEU A 26 11.24 -3.91 13.68
CA LEU A 26 10.70 -2.68 14.25
C LEU A 26 11.35 -1.42 13.66
N GLU A 27 12.67 -1.40 13.49
CA GLU A 27 13.39 -0.26 12.89
C GLU A 27 12.98 0.00 11.42
N LEU A 28 12.60 -1.03 10.68
CA LEU A 28 12.13 -0.89 9.30
C LEU A 28 10.61 -0.74 9.21
N GLY A 29 9.88 -1.33 10.14
CA GLY A 29 8.42 -1.28 10.18
C GLY A 29 7.87 0.05 10.67
N LEU A 30 8.49 0.64 11.70
CA LEU A 30 8.00 1.88 12.30
C LEU A 30 8.00 3.07 11.31
N PRO A 31 9.10 3.38 10.58
CA PRO A 31 9.09 4.43 9.58
C PRO A 31 8.08 4.17 8.46
N THR A 32 7.91 2.91 8.08
CA THR A 32 6.95 2.52 7.04
C THR A 32 5.51 2.71 7.51
N THR A 33 5.21 2.34 8.76
CA THR A 33 3.90 2.55 9.38
C THR A 33 3.58 4.04 9.47
N ILE A 34 4.51 4.87 9.93
CA ILE A 34 4.36 6.33 9.98
C ILE A 34 4.07 6.88 8.59
N SER A 35 4.80 6.42 7.57
CA SER A 35 4.57 6.83 6.18
C SER A 35 3.16 6.51 5.70
N MET A 36 2.64 5.31 6.02
CA MET A 36 1.28 4.90 5.65
C MET A 36 0.21 5.73 6.37
N LEU A 37 0.40 5.99 7.65
CA LEU A 37 -0.51 6.84 8.43
C LEU A 37 -0.55 8.27 7.90
N ILE A 38 0.61 8.86 7.59
CA ILE A 38 0.69 10.21 7.02
C ILE A 38 0.05 10.23 5.63
N THR A 39 0.22 9.18 4.82
CA THR A 39 -0.46 9.06 3.52
C THR A 39 -1.98 9.09 3.66
N ASN A 40 -2.53 8.36 4.61
CA ASN A 40 -3.96 8.41 4.89
C ASN A 40 -4.41 9.77 5.40
N LEU A 41 -3.61 10.37 6.28
CA LEU A 41 -3.91 11.69 6.85
C LEU A 41 -3.97 12.77 5.76
N TYR A 42 -2.96 12.86 4.89
CA TYR A 42 -2.98 13.88 3.85
C TYR A 42 -4.14 13.66 2.85
N ASN A 43 -4.49 12.42 2.52
CA ASN A 43 -5.67 12.14 1.68
C ASN A 43 -6.98 12.60 2.34
N MET A 44 -7.09 12.46 3.67
CA MET A 44 -8.25 12.97 4.42
C MET A 44 -8.29 14.50 4.42
N VAL A 45 -7.14 15.13 4.64
CA VAL A 45 -6.99 16.59 4.65
C VAL A 45 -7.31 17.19 3.27
N ASP A 46 -6.76 16.63 2.19
CA ASP A 46 -7.07 17.04 0.80
C ASP A 46 -8.59 16.95 0.53
N THR A 47 -9.21 15.83 0.90
CA THR A 47 -10.65 15.66 0.76
C THR A 47 -11.43 16.70 1.56
N TRP A 48 -10.99 17.02 2.78
CA TRP A 48 -11.61 18.03 3.63
C TRP A 48 -11.52 19.43 3.02
N PHE A 49 -10.34 19.83 2.51
CA PHE A 49 -10.17 21.11 1.82
C PHE A 49 -11.10 21.22 0.60
N VAL A 50 -11.14 20.17 -0.24
CA VAL A 50 -11.97 20.18 -1.45
C VAL A 50 -13.46 20.16 -1.11
N SER A 51 -13.87 19.55 0.01
CA SER A 51 -15.28 19.54 0.45
C SER A 51 -15.86 20.94 0.70
N GLN A 52 -15.00 21.91 1.03
CA GLN A 52 -15.40 23.30 1.19
C GLN A 52 -15.81 23.99 -0.13
N LEU A 53 -15.46 23.41 -1.28
CA LEU A 53 -15.84 23.91 -2.61
C LEU A 53 -17.22 23.40 -3.08
N GLY A 54 -17.84 22.50 -2.31
CA GLY A 54 -19.16 21.93 -2.59
C GLY A 54 -19.12 20.47 -3.07
N THR A 55 -20.32 19.90 -3.20
CA THR A 55 -20.52 18.46 -3.44
C THR A 55 -19.93 17.97 -4.78
N SER A 56 -20.05 18.78 -5.85
CA SER A 56 -19.52 18.43 -7.18
C SER A 56 -17.99 18.37 -7.19
N ALA A 57 -17.32 19.27 -6.48
CA ALA A 57 -15.86 19.26 -6.35
C ALA A 57 -15.38 18.05 -5.53
N THR A 58 -16.07 17.76 -4.42
CA THR A 58 -15.79 16.56 -3.60
C THR A 58 -15.98 15.27 -4.41
N GLY A 59 -17.07 15.19 -5.18
CA GLY A 59 -17.32 14.08 -6.09
C GLY A 59 -16.21 13.91 -7.13
N ALA A 60 -15.68 15.02 -7.66
CA ALA A 60 -14.59 14.99 -8.64
C ALA A 60 -13.31 14.38 -8.05
N VAL A 61 -12.94 14.77 -6.83
CA VAL A 61 -11.78 14.15 -6.14
C VAL A 61 -12.03 12.66 -5.92
N GLY A 62 -13.22 12.27 -5.48
CA GLY A 62 -13.59 10.86 -5.31
C GLY A 62 -13.44 10.04 -6.59
N VAL A 63 -13.87 10.57 -7.73
CA VAL A 63 -13.72 9.93 -9.05
C VAL A 63 -12.24 9.79 -9.43
N VAL A 64 -11.44 10.84 -9.24
CA VAL A 64 -10.01 10.85 -9.61
C VAL A 64 -9.16 9.99 -8.65
N PHE A 65 -9.63 9.72 -7.42
CA PHE A 65 -8.98 8.72 -6.55
C PHE A 65 -8.87 7.34 -7.22
N GLY A 66 -9.85 6.95 -8.04
CA GLY A 66 -9.77 5.74 -8.84
C GLY A 66 -8.57 5.74 -9.80
N LEU A 67 -8.31 6.86 -10.47
CA LEU A 67 -7.13 7.03 -11.32
C LEU A 67 -5.83 6.97 -10.52
N MET A 68 -5.77 7.66 -9.37
CA MET A 68 -4.60 7.60 -8.48
C MET A 68 -4.32 6.17 -7.99
N ALA A 69 -5.36 5.41 -7.66
CA ALA A 69 -5.24 4.01 -7.25
C ALA A 69 -4.66 3.13 -8.36
N ILE A 70 -5.05 3.35 -9.62
CA ILE A 70 -4.48 2.65 -10.79
C ILE A 70 -2.99 2.98 -10.92
N ILE A 71 -2.60 4.26 -10.89
CA ILE A 71 -1.19 4.68 -10.98
C ILE A 71 -0.37 4.06 -9.85
N GLN A 72 -0.89 4.08 -8.62
CA GLN A 72 -0.24 3.47 -7.46
C GLN A 72 -0.14 1.96 -7.57
N ALA A 73 -1.14 1.27 -8.13
CA ALA A 73 -1.11 -0.18 -8.33
C ALA A 73 0.06 -0.59 -9.23
N PHE A 74 0.29 0.12 -10.34
CA PHE A 74 1.49 -0.08 -11.18
C PHE A 74 2.78 0.28 -10.44
N GLY A 75 2.81 1.40 -9.72
CA GLY A 75 3.96 1.80 -8.92
C GLY A 75 4.33 0.75 -7.86
N PHE A 76 3.35 0.19 -7.15
CA PHE A 76 3.57 -0.90 -6.19
C PHE A 76 3.95 -2.21 -6.88
N MET A 77 3.39 -2.53 -8.04
CA MET A 77 3.77 -3.71 -8.79
C MET A 77 5.27 -3.67 -9.15
N PHE A 78 5.72 -2.62 -9.78
CA PHE A 78 7.14 -2.49 -10.14
C PHE A 78 8.02 -2.28 -8.91
N GLY A 79 7.57 -1.54 -7.89
CA GLY A 79 8.32 -1.24 -6.69
C GLY A 79 8.56 -2.48 -5.81
N HIS A 80 7.53 -3.23 -5.48
CA HIS A 80 7.67 -4.48 -4.71
C HIS A 80 8.34 -5.57 -5.54
N GLY A 81 8.06 -5.61 -6.85
CA GLY A 81 8.68 -6.55 -7.77
C GLY A 81 10.19 -6.36 -7.87
N ALA A 82 10.65 -5.13 -8.13
CA ALA A 82 12.07 -4.82 -8.15
C ALA A 82 12.70 -4.97 -6.75
N GLY A 83 12.07 -4.36 -5.73
CA GLY A 83 12.61 -4.32 -4.37
C GLY A 83 12.85 -5.70 -3.77
N SER A 84 11.90 -6.64 -3.88
CA SER A 84 12.08 -8.00 -3.36
C SER A 84 13.20 -8.77 -4.06
N ASN A 85 13.35 -8.59 -5.38
CA ASN A 85 14.48 -9.18 -6.13
C ASN A 85 15.80 -8.52 -5.73
N ILE A 86 15.87 -7.20 -5.63
CA ILE A 86 17.06 -6.44 -5.20
C ILE A 86 17.53 -6.95 -3.83
N SER A 87 16.62 -7.01 -2.85
CA SER A 87 16.97 -7.41 -1.49
C SER A 87 17.54 -8.83 -1.45
N ARG A 88 16.95 -9.78 -2.21
CA ARG A 88 17.49 -11.16 -2.31
C ARG A 88 18.85 -11.20 -2.97
N LEU A 89 19.04 -10.46 -4.07
CA LEU A 89 20.32 -10.41 -4.79
C LEU A 89 21.42 -9.78 -3.95
N LEU A 90 21.12 -8.73 -3.18
CA LEU A 90 22.07 -8.14 -2.24
C LEU A 90 22.42 -9.11 -1.11
N GLY A 91 21.45 -9.90 -0.63
CA GLY A 91 21.71 -10.99 0.31
C GLY A 91 22.60 -12.10 -0.26
N ALA A 92 22.52 -12.35 -1.56
CA ALA A 92 23.36 -13.31 -2.29
C ALA A 92 24.68 -12.71 -2.81
N HIS A 93 25.01 -11.45 -2.48
CA HIS A 93 26.18 -10.71 -2.97
C HIS A 93 26.20 -10.44 -4.49
N GLU A 94 25.03 -10.51 -5.16
CA GLU A 94 24.89 -10.26 -6.61
C GLU A 94 24.51 -8.79 -6.91
N LYS A 95 25.35 -7.84 -6.53
CA LYS A 95 25.08 -6.41 -6.59
C LYS A 95 24.81 -5.88 -8.00
N GLU A 96 25.57 -6.33 -8.99
CA GLU A 96 25.40 -5.84 -10.37
C GLU A 96 24.01 -6.22 -10.92
N ARG A 97 23.53 -7.43 -10.63
CA ARG A 97 22.17 -7.82 -10.98
C ARG A 97 21.12 -7.02 -10.21
N ALA A 98 21.37 -6.70 -8.94
CA ALA A 98 20.47 -5.85 -8.16
C ALA A 98 20.31 -4.45 -8.80
N LYS A 99 21.39 -3.85 -9.34
CA LYS A 99 21.32 -2.60 -10.10
C LYS A 99 20.45 -2.71 -11.35
N ALA A 100 20.53 -3.84 -12.06
CA ALA A 100 19.69 -4.09 -13.24
C ALA A 100 18.20 -4.13 -12.87
N PHE A 101 17.82 -4.81 -11.78
CA PHE A 101 16.43 -4.82 -11.28
C PHE A 101 15.95 -3.43 -10.86
N SER A 102 16.81 -2.62 -10.21
CA SER A 102 16.48 -1.27 -9.78
C SER A 102 16.21 -0.35 -10.97
N ALA A 103 17.13 -0.28 -11.92
CA ALA A 103 16.99 0.55 -13.11
C ALA A 103 15.79 0.10 -13.95
N THR A 104 15.65 -1.20 -14.22
CA THR A 104 14.54 -1.72 -15.03
C THR A 104 13.19 -1.44 -14.37
N GLY A 105 13.04 -1.69 -13.05
CA GLY A 105 11.80 -1.40 -12.33
C GLY A 105 11.44 0.09 -12.34
N PHE A 106 12.44 0.97 -12.20
CA PHE A 106 12.25 2.43 -12.27
C PHE A 106 11.75 2.87 -13.64
N TYR A 107 12.42 2.44 -14.72
CA TYR A 107 12.01 2.84 -16.08
C TYR A 107 10.70 2.23 -16.52
N LEU A 108 10.36 1.01 -16.07
CA LEU A 108 9.02 0.44 -16.28
C LEU A 108 7.95 1.28 -15.62
N ALA A 109 8.18 1.78 -14.41
CA ALA A 109 7.23 2.64 -13.72
C ALA A 109 7.09 4.02 -14.38
N VAL A 110 8.20 4.63 -14.82
CA VAL A 110 8.17 5.86 -15.61
C VAL A 110 7.38 5.64 -16.89
N GLY A 111 7.68 4.57 -17.63
CA GLY A 111 7.00 4.22 -18.88
C GLY A 111 5.49 3.99 -18.70
N ALA A 112 5.10 3.24 -17.65
CA ALA A 112 3.70 3.03 -17.33
C ALA A 112 3.00 4.35 -16.95
N GLY A 113 3.65 5.19 -16.12
CA GLY A 113 3.12 6.51 -15.76
C GLY A 113 2.94 7.43 -16.96
N VAL A 114 3.92 7.45 -17.89
CA VAL A 114 3.82 8.21 -19.16
C VAL A 114 2.70 7.65 -20.03
N LEU A 115 2.58 6.33 -20.15
CA LEU A 115 1.54 5.70 -20.94
C LEU A 115 0.14 6.04 -20.42
N ILE A 116 -0.06 5.93 -19.09
CA ILE A 116 -1.32 6.32 -18.43
C ILE A 116 -1.61 7.80 -18.67
N ALA A 117 -0.60 8.66 -18.53
CA ALA A 117 -0.73 10.11 -18.75
C ALA A 117 -1.15 10.43 -20.19
N VAL A 118 -0.46 9.85 -21.18
CA VAL A 118 -0.78 10.08 -22.61
C VAL A 118 -2.18 9.60 -22.95
N ILE A 119 -2.52 8.34 -22.61
CA ILE A 119 -3.86 7.79 -22.88
C ILE A 119 -4.94 8.63 -22.19
N GLY A 120 -4.74 9.01 -20.93
CA GLY A 120 -5.71 9.78 -20.15
C GLY A 120 -5.89 11.21 -20.63
N ILE A 121 -4.83 11.86 -21.11
CA ILE A 121 -4.87 13.25 -21.60
C ILE A 121 -5.53 13.30 -23.00
N VAL A 122 -5.28 12.29 -23.86
CA VAL A 122 -5.89 12.23 -25.22
C VAL A 122 -7.40 12.21 -25.16
N ASP A 123 -7.99 11.45 -24.25
CA ASP A 123 -9.44 11.45 -24.03
C ASP A 123 -9.78 11.65 -22.54
N LEU A 124 -9.48 12.85 -22.06
CA LEU A 124 -9.69 13.22 -20.65
C LEU A 124 -11.19 13.16 -20.26
N ASN A 125 -12.09 13.49 -21.18
CA ASN A 125 -13.53 13.43 -20.93
C ASN A 125 -14.03 11.98 -20.83
N GLY A 126 -13.63 11.13 -21.79
CA GLY A 126 -13.95 9.71 -21.77
C GLY A 126 -13.41 9.02 -20.52
N LEU A 127 -12.16 9.33 -20.15
CA LEU A 127 -11.57 8.81 -18.92
C LEU A 127 -12.37 9.21 -17.69
N CYS A 128 -12.72 10.48 -17.51
CA CYS A 128 -13.49 10.94 -16.34
C CYS A 128 -14.88 10.29 -16.30
N ARG A 129 -15.55 10.14 -17.45
CA ARG A 129 -16.85 9.44 -17.53
C ARG A 129 -16.71 7.95 -17.23
N LEU A 130 -15.66 7.29 -17.71
CA LEU A 130 -15.37 5.89 -17.41
C LEU A 130 -15.15 5.67 -15.90
N LEU A 131 -14.53 6.64 -15.22
CA LEU A 131 -14.32 6.62 -13.78
C LEU A 131 -15.58 6.97 -12.98
N GLY A 132 -16.70 7.34 -13.64
CA GLY A 132 -17.98 7.59 -12.99
C GLY A 132 -18.36 9.06 -12.81
N SER A 133 -17.73 9.99 -13.55
CA SER A 133 -18.12 11.41 -13.52
C SER A 133 -19.51 11.62 -14.17
N THR A 134 -20.37 12.32 -13.44
CA THR A 134 -21.61 12.89 -13.99
C THR A 134 -21.32 14.20 -14.72
N GLU A 135 -22.30 14.73 -15.48
CA GLU A 135 -22.13 15.99 -16.21
C GLU A 135 -21.83 17.19 -15.28
N THR A 136 -22.33 17.17 -14.04
CA THR A 136 -22.08 18.19 -13.03
C THR A 136 -20.68 18.09 -12.40
N ILE A 137 -20.15 16.86 -12.30
CA ILE A 137 -18.83 16.58 -11.72
C ILE A 137 -17.72 16.74 -12.77
N LEU A 138 -18.02 16.47 -14.04
CA LEU A 138 -17.05 16.40 -15.14
C LEU A 138 -16.13 17.63 -15.27
N PRO A 139 -16.61 18.90 -15.17
CA PRO A 139 -15.73 20.06 -15.25
C PRO A 139 -14.65 20.08 -14.17
N TYR A 140 -14.99 19.69 -12.95
CA TYR A 140 -14.06 19.63 -11.82
C TYR A 140 -13.12 18.42 -11.94
N ALA A 141 -13.66 17.26 -12.32
CA ALA A 141 -12.88 16.04 -12.49
C ALA A 141 -11.83 16.17 -13.59
N ARG A 142 -12.14 16.82 -14.71
CA ARG A 142 -11.18 17.10 -15.79
C ARG A 142 -9.98 17.91 -15.30
N ILE A 143 -10.24 18.96 -14.52
CA ILE A 143 -9.17 19.81 -13.98
C ILE A 143 -8.27 19.00 -13.06
N TYR A 144 -8.86 18.28 -12.11
CA TYR A 144 -8.10 17.51 -11.14
C TYR A 144 -7.34 16.34 -11.82
N ALA A 145 -8.02 15.58 -12.68
CA ALA A 145 -7.44 14.45 -13.40
C ALA A 145 -6.26 14.87 -14.31
N PHE A 146 -6.33 16.03 -14.96
CA PHE A 146 -5.23 16.53 -15.78
C PHE A 146 -3.93 16.67 -14.98
N TYR A 147 -3.96 17.31 -13.81
CA TYR A 147 -2.76 17.47 -12.96
C TYR A 147 -2.27 16.14 -12.39
N ILE A 148 -3.20 15.24 -12.05
CA ILE A 148 -2.83 13.88 -11.60
C ILE A 148 -2.16 13.09 -12.73
N LEU A 149 -2.67 13.16 -13.96
CA LEU A 149 -2.06 12.51 -15.12
C LEU A 149 -0.66 13.06 -15.41
N VAL A 150 -0.48 14.38 -15.32
CA VAL A 150 0.85 14.99 -15.46
C VAL A 150 1.81 14.50 -14.36
N SER A 151 1.32 14.25 -13.15
CA SER A 151 2.14 13.73 -12.05
C SER A 151 2.34 12.20 -12.09
N ALA A 152 1.61 11.47 -12.94
CA ALA A 152 1.62 10.01 -12.95
C ALA A 152 3.01 9.37 -13.10
N PRO A 153 3.93 9.86 -13.98
CA PRO A 153 5.27 9.33 -14.06
C PRO A 153 6.07 9.51 -12.76
N ALA A 154 5.96 10.68 -12.14
CA ALA A 154 6.64 10.96 -10.87
C ALA A 154 6.06 10.10 -9.73
N MET A 155 4.73 9.96 -9.68
CA MET A 155 4.02 9.18 -8.67
C MET A 155 4.37 7.69 -8.75
N ALA A 156 4.31 7.07 -9.94
CA ALA A 156 4.64 5.67 -10.14
C ALA A 156 6.12 5.37 -9.84
N SER A 157 7.03 6.22 -10.31
CA SER A 157 8.47 6.03 -10.09
C SER A 157 8.89 6.34 -8.65
N SER A 158 8.23 7.28 -7.95
CA SER A 158 8.42 7.50 -6.51
C SER A 158 8.06 6.26 -5.70
N CYS A 159 6.98 5.55 -6.07
CA CYS A 159 6.63 4.27 -5.44
C CYS A 159 7.76 3.25 -5.60
N VAL A 160 8.39 3.16 -6.77
CA VAL A 160 9.52 2.24 -6.99
C VAL A 160 10.71 2.65 -6.14
N MET A 161 11.14 3.91 -6.19
CA MET A 161 12.29 4.39 -5.40
C MET A 161 12.06 4.20 -3.89
N ASN A 162 10.86 4.49 -3.40
CA ASN A 162 10.50 4.28 -2.00
C ASN A 162 10.61 2.80 -1.61
N ASN A 163 10.07 1.90 -2.43
CA ASN A 163 10.13 0.47 -2.19
C ASN A 163 11.58 -0.06 -2.24
N VAL A 164 12.38 0.35 -3.23
CA VAL A 164 13.79 -0.04 -3.36
C VAL A 164 14.57 0.37 -2.11
N LEU A 165 14.46 1.64 -1.66
CA LEU A 165 15.09 2.11 -0.42
C LEU A 165 14.72 1.25 0.78
N ARG A 166 13.44 0.92 0.91
CA ARG A 166 12.94 0.10 2.01
C ARG A 166 13.49 -1.32 1.96
N TYR A 167 13.51 -1.96 0.78
CA TYR A 167 14.04 -3.30 0.60
C TYR A 167 15.56 -3.40 0.74
N GLU A 168 16.28 -2.29 0.56
CA GLU A 168 17.70 -2.19 0.90
C GLU A 168 17.94 -1.94 2.40
N GLY A 169 16.87 -1.76 3.20
CA GLY A 169 16.97 -1.50 4.64
C GLY A 169 17.09 -0.02 5.00
N TYR A 170 16.83 0.91 4.08
CA TYR A 170 16.85 2.36 4.31
C TYR A 170 15.44 2.94 4.47
N ALA A 171 14.60 2.31 5.31
CA ALA A 171 13.21 2.72 5.51
C ALA A 171 13.05 4.18 5.96
N ASN A 172 14.00 4.72 6.74
CA ASN A 172 13.99 6.13 7.15
C ASN A 172 14.13 7.09 5.96
N LEU A 173 14.98 6.77 4.97
CA LEU A 173 15.11 7.60 3.76
C LEU A 173 13.85 7.54 2.91
N ALA A 174 13.25 6.35 2.81
CA ALA A 174 11.96 6.16 2.14
C ALA A 174 10.87 6.99 2.81
N MET A 175 10.81 6.98 4.15
CA MET A 175 9.87 7.78 4.94
C MET A 175 10.04 9.27 4.68
N VAL A 176 11.28 9.79 4.70
CA VAL A 176 11.53 11.23 4.47
C VAL A 176 10.96 11.67 3.12
N GLY A 177 11.19 10.93 2.04
CA GLY A 177 10.66 11.28 0.72
C GLY A 177 9.14 11.36 0.70
N LEU A 178 8.47 10.37 1.28
CA LEU A 178 7.00 10.26 1.25
C LEU A 178 6.32 11.25 2.19
N VAL A 179 6.83 11.38 3.41
CA VAL A 179 6.31 12.30 4.43
C VAL A 179 6.46 13.75 4.01
N SER A 180 7.62 14.12 3.42
CA SER A 180 7.83 15.48 2.90
C SER A 180 6.81 15.84 1.82
N GLY A 181 6.50 14.90 0.92
CA GLY A 181 5.43 15.10 -0.07
C GLY A 181 4.06 15.29 0.58
N GLY A 182 3.71 14.46 1.56
CA GLY A 182 2.43 14.58 2.27
C GLY A 182 2.27 15.89 3.03
N ILE A 183 3.30 16.33 3.76
CA ILE A 183 3.28 17.62 4.47
C ILE A 183 3.16 18.79 3.48
N LEU A 184 3.93 18.73 2.38
CA LEU A 184 3.87 19.77 1.37
C LEU A 184 2.50 19.83 0.67
N ASN A 185 1.85 18.68 0.46
CA ASN A 185 0.50 18.63 -0.09
C ASN A 185 -0.50 19.35 0.85
N MET A 186 -0.53 18.99 2.13
CA MET A 186 -1.43 19.64 3.11
C MET A 186 -1.20 21.16 3.20
N ALA A 187 0.06 21.60 3.24
CA ALA A 187 0.41 23.03 3.24
C ALA A 187 0.04 23.72 1.91
N GLY A 188 0.29 23.04 0.80
CA GLY A 188 -0.01 23.52 -0.54
C GLY A 188 -1.52 23.67 -0.78
N ASP A 189 -2.34 22.77 -0.26
CA ASP A 189 -3.81 22.87 -0.32
C ASP A 189 -4.28 24.15 0.37
N ALA A 190 -3.83 24.41 1.60
CA ALA A 190 -4.16 25.62 2.33
C ALA A 190 -3.73 26.90 1.57
N ILE A 191 -2.51 26.93 1.05
CA ILE A 191 -1.95 28.10 0.36
C ILE A 191 -2.62 28.31 -1.00
N LEU A 192 -2.73 27.27 -1.82
CA LEU A 192 -3.18 27.42 -3.21
C LEU A 192 -4.71 27.50 -3.32
N MET A 193 -5.46 26.79 -2.45
CA MET A 193 -6.91 26.85 -2.48
C MET A 193 -7.44 28.13 -1.83
N TRP A 194 -6.98 28.48 -0.63
CA TRP A 194 -7.47 29.63 0.13
C TRP A 194 -6.61 30.87 -0.09
N GLY A 195 -5.28 30.78 0.08
CA GLY A 195 -4.40 31.93 -0.05
C GLY A 195 -4.38 32.53 -1.46
N CYS A 196 -4.34 31.67 -2.50
CA CYS A 196 -4.35 32.09 -3.90
C CYS A 196 -5.76 32.01 -4.54
N ASN A 197 -6.78 31.56 -3.81
CA ASN A 197 -8.18 31.43 -4.25
C ASN A 197 -8.35 30.65 -5.56
N ARG A 198 -7.56 29.55 -5.75
CA ARG A 198 -7.56 28.75 -6.97
C ARG A 198 -8.56 27.59 -6.96
N GLY A 199 -9.31 27.39 -5.87
CA GLY A 199 -10.30 26.33 -5.74
C GLY A 199 -9.71 24.94 -6.05
N ILE A 200 -10.44 24.10 -6.81
CA ILE A 200 -10.00 22.73 -7.14
C ILE A 200 -8.70 22.68 -7.96
N ARG A 201 -8.40 23.71 -8.75
CA ARG A 201 -7.11 23.81 -9.44
C ARG A 201 -5.96 23.95 -8.45
N GLY A 202 -6.20 24.62 -7.32
CA GLY A 202 -5.24 24.75 -6.23
C GLY A 202 -4.89 23.40 -5.61
N ALA A 203 -5.89 22.59 -5.26
CA ALA A 203 -5.71 21.24 -4.71
C ALA A 203 -4.96 20.33 -5.71
N ALA A 204 -5.38 20.31 -6.97
CA ALA A 204 -4.74 19.50 -8.00
C ALA A 204 -3.27 19.89 -8.24
N LEU A 205 -2.98 21.19 -8.27
CA LEU A 205 -1.62 21.72 -8.43
C LEU A 205 -0.75 21.40 -7.21
N SER A 206 -1.31 21.53 -6.00
CA SER A 206 -0.65 21.14 -4.74
C SER A 206 -0.24 19.69 -4.76
N THR A 207 -1.16 18.79 -5.14
CA THR A 207 -0.88 17.36 -5.28
C THR A 207 0.22 17.10 -6.32
N MET A 208 0.15 17.71 -7.49
CA MET A 208 1.17 17.56 -8.52
C MET A 208 2.55 18.01 -8.02
N ILE A 209 2.66 19.21 -7.44
CA ILE A 209 3.93 19.74 -6.92
C ILE A 209 4.50 18.83 -5.84
N SER A 210 3.68 18.41 -4.89
CA SER A 210 4.10 17.54 -3.79
C SER A 210 4.62 16.18 -4.29
N GLN A 211 4.01 15.61 -5.34
CA GLN A 211 4.48 14.37 -5.96
C GLN A 211 5.85 14.56 -6.64
N TYR A 212 6.06 15.67 -7.36
CA TYR A 212 7.36 15.96 -7.97
C TYR A 212 8.44 16.29 -6.94
N VAL A 213 8.10 16.95 -5.83
CA VAL A 213 9.07 17.21 -4.74
C VAL A 213 9.44 15.89 -4.05
N SER A 214 8.46 15.04 -3.74
CA SER A 214 8.73 13.69 -3.21
C SER A 214 9.63 12.88 -4.15
N PHE A 215 9.33 12.87 -5.44
CA PHE A 215 10.16 12.27 -6.48
C PHE A 215 11.58 12.82 -6.46
N GLY A 216 11.74 14.16 -6.43
CA GLY A 216 13.04 14.82 -6.42
C GLY A 216 13.87 14.47 -5.18
N ILE A 217 13.25 14.41 -4.00
CA ILE A 217 13.93 14.03 -2.74
C ILE A 217 14.42 12.57 -2.83
N LEU A 218 13.56 11.65 -3.28
CA LEU A 218 13.93 10.24 -3.42
C LEU A 218 15.05 10.08 -4.47
N LEU A 219 14.91 10.71 -5.63
CA LEU A 219 15.94 10.70 -6.68
C LEU A 219 17.28 11.25 -6.18
N PHE A 220 17.26 12.32 -5.38
CA PHE A 220 18.46 12.87 -4.78
C PHE A 220 19.22 11.85 -3.92
N PHE A 221 18.52 10.99 -3.17
CA PHE A 221 19.18 9.94 -2.39
C PHE A 221 19.89 8.91 -3.28
N PHE A 222 19.29 8.55 -4.42
CA PHE A 222 19.92 7.65 -5.39
C PHE A 222 21.15 8.31 -6.05
N LEU A 223 21.04 9.57 -6.48
CA LEU A 223 22.13 10.28 -7.13
C LEU A 223 23.32 10.55 -6.18
N ARG A 224 23.05 10.73 -4.87
CA ARG A 224 24.08 10.89 -3.84
C ARG A 224 24.72 9.56 -3.39
N GLY A 225 24.38 8.43 -4.01
CA GLY A 225 24.94 7.13 -3.64
C GLY A 225 24.56 6.69 -2.22
N LYS A 226 23.39 7.12 -1.72
CA LYS A 226 22.88 6.67 -0.40
C LYS A 226 22.38 5.23 -0.46
N THR A 227 22.12 4.69 -1.65
CA THR A 227 21.60 3.35 -1.96
C THR A 227 22.72 2.41 -2.41
N GLN A 228 22.45 1.10 -2.40
CA GLN A 228 23.34 0.09 -2.98
C GLN A 228 23.03 -0.18 -4.45
N SER A 229 21.78 0.03 -4.86
CA SER A 229 21.32 -0.06 -6.25
C SER A 229 21.50 1.28 -6.99
N SER A 230 21.21 1.28 -8.28
CA SER A 230 21.41 2.44 -9.17
C SER A 230 20.24 2.56 -10.14
N LEU A 231 19.86 3.80 -10.44
CA LEU A 231 18.86 4.14 -11.45
C LEU A 231 19.49 4.54 -12.79
N ALA A 232 20.82 4.44 -12.92
CA ALA A 232 21.51 4.87 -14.15
C ALA A 232 21.03 4.06 -15.36
N PRO A 233 20.76 4.72 -16.53
CA PRO A 233 20.24 4.05 -17.73
C PRO A 233 21.06 2.87 -18.22
N LYS A 234 22.38 2.89 -17.98
CA LYS A 234 23.29 1.82 -18.37
C LYS A 234 22.99 0.45 -17.73
N TYR A 235 22.24 0.43 -16.63
CA TYR A 235 21.82 -0.81 -15.95
C TYR A 235 20.45 -1.28 -16.39
N PHE A 236 19.72 -0.51 -17.20
CA PHE A 236 18.47 -0.97 -17.79
C PHE A 236 18.75 -2.16 -18.71
N THR A 237 17.96 -3.22 -18.59
CA THR A 237 18.09 -4.41 -19.41
C THR A 237 16.77 -4.81 -20.04
N TRP A 238 16.83 -5.34 -21.27
CA TRP A 238 15.70 -5.94 -21.98
C TRP A 238 15.57 -7.44 -21.70
N GLU A 239 16.38 -7.99 -20.79
CA GLU A 239 16.34 -9.40 -20.44
C GLU A 239 14.95 -9.80 -19.94
N PHE A 240 14.29 -10.73 -20.64
CA PHE A 240 12.93 -11.18 -20.33
C PHE A 240 12.81 -11.73 -18.90
N ALA A 241 13.85 -12.41 -18.42
CA ALA A 241 13.86 -12.97 -17.06
C ALA A 241 13.74 -11.87 -15.98
N VAL A 242 14.41 -10.72 -16.16
CA VAL A 242 14.32 -9.58 -15.23
C VAL A 242 12.90 -9.01 -15.22
N HIS A 243 12.32 -8.76 -16.39
CA HIS A 243 10.94 -8.28 -16.51
C HIS A 243 9.94 -9.24 -15.90
N LYS A 244 10.03 -10.54 -16.24
CA LYS A 244 9.16 -11.58 -15.69
C LYS A 244 9.24 -11.64 -14.16
N ASN A 245 10.45 -11.58 -13.60
CA ASN A 245 10.64 -11.65 -12.15
C ASN A 245 10.08 -10.40 -11.44
N ILE A 246 10.25 -9.20 -12.02
CA ILE A 246 9.64 -7.97 -11.49
C ILE A 246 8.12 -8.08 -11.50
N LEU A 247 7.53 -8.47 -12.62
CA LEU A 247 6.08 -8.61 -12.76
C LEU A 247 5.53 -9.69 -11.81
N THR A 248 6.13 -10.86 -11.78
CA THR A 248 5.65 -11.99 -10.96
C THR A 248 5.72 -11.68 -9.46
N ALA A 249 6.81 -11.08 -8.99
CA ALA A 249 6.95 -10.71 -7.57
C ALA A 249 6.13 -9.47 -7.19
N GLY A 250 5.84 -8.59 -8.15
CA GLY A 250 5.07 -7.37 -7.92
C GLY A 250 3.56 -7.55 -8.08
N PHE A 251 3.10 -8.47 -8.90
CA PHE A 251 1.70 -8.71 -9.22
C PHE A 251 0.79 -8.90 -7.98
N PRO A 252 1.22 -9.55 -6.88
CA PRO A 252 0.43 -9.63 -5.65
C PRO A 252 0.03 -8.25 -5.09
N SER A 253 0.91 -7.25 -5.21
CA SER A 253 0.61 -5.89 -4.74
C SER A 253 -0.40 -5.18 -5.62
N MET A 254 -0.31 -5.36 -6.94
CA MET A 254 -1.29 -4.84 -7.89
C MET A 254 -2.66 -5.50 -7.67
N MET A 255 -2.70 -6.82 -7.48
CA MET A 255 -3.93 -7.56 -7.19
C MET A 255 -4.57 -7.08 -5.88
N ARG A 256 -3.78 -6.91 -4.83
CA ARG A 256 -4.31 -6.39 -3.55
C ARG A 256 -4.96 -5.03 -3.70
N GLN A 257 -4.31 -4.10 -4.42
CA GLN A 257 -4.83 -2.74 -4.63
C GLN A 257 -6.06 -2.73 -5.54
N GLY A 258 -6.00 -3.46 -6.65
CA GLY A 258 -7.11 -3.56 -7.61
C GLY A 258 -8.34 -4.24 -7.01
N LEU A 259 -8.16 -5.36 -6.32
CA LEU A 259 -9.26 -6.05 -5.66
C LEU A 259 -9.87 -5.23 -4.53
N ALA A 260 -9.09 -4.45 -3.78
CA ALA A 260 -9.63 -3.55 -2.77
C ALA A 260 -10.58 -2.52 -3.39
N SER A 261 -10.24 -1.95 -4.55
CA SER A 261 -11.12 -1.03 -5.28
C SER A 261 -12.39 -1.72 -5.77
N VAL A 262 -12.26 -2.89 -6.39
CA VAL A 262 -13.44 -3.68 -6.85
C VAL A 262 -14.33 -4.06 -5.67
N SER A 263 -13.76 -4.49 -4.56
CA SER A 263 -14.50 -4.83 -3.34
C SER A 263 -15.31 -3.66 -2.80
N THR A 264 -14.73 -2.45 -2.80
CA THR A 264 -15.43 -1.25 -2.36
C THR A 264 -16.61 -0.94 -3.30
N MET A 265 -16.42 -1.11 -4.62
CA MET A 265 -17.51 -0.91 -5.59
C MET A 265 -18.65 -1.91 -5.35
N VAL A 266 -18.34 -3.19 -5.15
CA VAL A 266 -19.34 -4.24 -4.87
C VAL A 266 -20.05 -3.99 -3.54
N LEU A 267 -19.29 -3.59 -2.50
CA LEU A 267 -19.85 -3.23 -1.19
C LEU A 267 -20.86 -2.08 -1.31
N ASN A 268 -20.48 -1.02 -2.00
CA ASN A 268 -21.37 0.14 -2.20
C ASN A 268 -22.61 -0.24 -3.02
N ALA A 269 -22.46 -1.07 -4.06
CA ALA A 269 -23.59 -1.56 -4.84
C ALA A 269 -24.56 -2.41 -4.00
N GLN A 270 -24.05 -3.26 -3.11
CA GLN A 270 -24.89 -4.05 -2.20
C GLN A 270 -25.53 -3.17 -1.11
N ALA A 271 -24.80 -2.19 -0.57
CA ALA A 271 -25.34 -1.26 0.42
C ALA A 271 -26.41 -0.35 -0.17
N ALA A 272 -26.30 0.04 -1.43
CA ALA A 272 -27.29 0.87 -2.13
C ALA A 272 -28.71 0.26 -2.15
N VAL A 273 -28.83 -1.05 -2.14
CA VAL A 273 -30.13 -1.76 -2.04
C VAL A 273 -30.87 -1.42 -0.75
N TYR A 274 -30.12 -1.06 0.31
CA TYR A 274 -30.65 -0.67 1.63
C TYR A 274 -30.70 0.85 1.85
N GLY A 275 -30.47 1.63 0.79
CA GLY A 275 -30.54 3.07 0.80
C GLY A 275 -29.21 3.79 1.12
N ASP A 276 -29.24 5.11 0.99
CA ASP A 276 -28.06 5.98 1.18
C ASP A 276 -27.50 5.91 2.61
N ILE A 277 -28.36 5.66 3.58
CA ILE A 277 -28.02 5.49 5.00
C ILE A 277 -27.03 4.33 5.18
N ALA A 278 -27.29 3.20 4.52
CA ALA A 278 -26.40 2.03 4.59
C ALA A 278 -25.03 2.29 3.90
N ILE A 279 -25.02 3.03 2.79
CA ILE A 279 -23.78 3.44 2.11
C ILE A 279 -22.96 4.35 3.02
N ALA A 280 -23.60 5.36 3.64
CA ALA A 280 -22.94 6.29 4.54
C ALA A 280 -22.33 5.56 5.74
N ALA A 281 -23.12 4.69 6.39
CA ALA A 281 -22.66 3.88 7.52
C ALA A 281 -21.43 3.02 7.17
N MET A 282 -21.50 2.23 6.11
CA MET A 282 -20.41 1.33 5.69
C MET A 282 -19.18 2.08 5.19
N SER A 283 -19.36 3.28 4.61
CA SER A 283 -18.25 4.13 4.20
C SER A 283 -17.44 4.64 5.40
N VAL A 284 -18.09 5.06 6.47
CA VAL A 284 -17.42 5.49 7.71
C VAL A 284 -16.68 4.32 8.36
N VAL A 285 -17.33 3.17 8.48
CA VAL A 285 -16.72 1.95 9.00
C VAL A 285 -15.48 1.57 8.19
N SER A 286 -15.55 1.61 6.85
CA SER A 286 -14.43 1.31 5.97
C SER A 286 -13.26 2.28 6.13
N ARG A 287 -13.52 3.57 6.39
CA ARG A 287 -12.47 4.58 6.65
C ARG A 287 -11.70 4.29 7.94
N ILE A 288 -12.43 4.04 9.05
CA ILE A 288 -11.83 3.67 10.33
C ILE A 288 -10.99 2.39 10.18
N PHE A 289 -11.55 1.40 9.51
CA PHE A 289 -10.88 0.14 9.25
C PHE A 289 -9.61 0.29 8.41
N ASN A 290 -9.64 1.06 7.32
CA ASN A 290 -8.48 1.30 6.47
C ASN A 290 -7.33 2.01 7.20
N PHE A 291 -7.66 2.91 8.14
CA PHE A 291 -6.66 3.54 8.99
C PHE A 291 -5.93 2.49 9.85
N VAL A 292 -6.67 1.63 10.55
CA VAL A 292 -6.11 0.56 11.37
C VAL A 292 -5.33 -0.47 10.51
N PHE A 293 -5.88 -0.84 9.35
CA PHE A 293 -5.23 -1.74 8.39
C PHE A 293 -3.87 -1.23 7.91
N SER A 294 -3.71 0.08 7.76
CA SER A 294 -2.44 0.69 7.35
C SER A 294 -1.32 0.45 8.35
N VAL A 295 -1.64 0.33 9.65
CA VAL A 295 -0.65 -0.02 10.68
C VAL A 295 -0.14 -1.45 10.48
N ALA A 296 -1.07 -2.42 10.29
CA ALA A 296 -0.70 -3.80 10.02
C ALA A 296 0.12 -3.94 8.72
N LEU A 297 -0.28 -3.20 7.69
CA LEU A 297 0.43 -3.16 6.41
C LEU A 297 1.86 -2.60 6.58
N GLY A 298 2.03 -1.53 7.36
CA GLY A 298 3.33 -0.92 7.64
C GLY A 298 4.29 -1.86 8.35
N ILE A 299 3.82 -2.56 9.39
CA ILE A 299 4.63 -3.57 10.12
C ILE A 299 5.02 -4.70 9.17
N GLY A 300 4.06 -5.23 8.40
CA GLY A 300 4.32 -6.29 7.42
C GLY A 300 5.31 -5.86 6.33
N GLN A 301 5.25 -4.61 5.90
CA GLN A 301 6.22 -4.06 4.95
C GLN A 301 7.62 -3.90 5.55
N GLY A 302 7.75 -3.71 6.87
CA GLY A 302 9.03 -3.74 7.58
C GLY A 302 9.66 -5.14 7.64
N PHE A 303 8.83 -6.18 7.67
CA PHE A 303 9.27 -7.57 7.60
C PHE A 303 9.87 -7.96 6.24
N GLN A 304 9.34 -7.42 5.14
CA GLN A 304 9.71 -7.83 3.79
C GLN A 304 11.22 -7.72 3.50
N PRO A 305 11.92 -6.60 3.77
CA PRO A 305 13.37 -6.51 3.55
C PRO A 305 14.16 -7.51 4.40
N VAL A 306 13.77 -7.74 5.66
CA VAL A 306 14.43 -8.72 6.53
C VAL A 306 14.28 -10.13 5.97
N SER A 307 13.07 -10.49 5.54
CA SER A 307 12.78 -11.80 4.94
C SER A 307 13.49 -12.00 3.61
N SER A 308 13.39 -11.02 2.68
CA SER A 308 14.02 -11.11 1.34
C SER A 308 15.52 -11.25 1.42
N PHE A 309 16.17 -10.40 2.22
CA PHE A 309 17.61 -10.34 2.34
C PHE A 309 18.18 -11.62 2.95
N ASN A 310 17.59 -12.07 4.08
CA ASN A 310 18.04 -13.29 4.74
C ASN A 310 17.74 -14.55 3.92
N TYR A 311 16.66 -14.54 3.12
CA TYR A 311 16.40 -15.63 2.18
C TYR A 311 17.48 -15.69 1.09
N GLY A 312 17.88 -14.55 0.51
CA GLY A 312 19.00 -14.47 -0.44
C GLY A 312 20.35 -14.86 0.16
N ALA A 313 20.57 -14.49 1.43
CA ALA A 313 21.77 -14.86 2.19
C ALA A 313 21.77 -16.31 2.69
N LYS A 314 20.76 -17.11 2.34
CA LYS A 314 20.56 -18.52 2.79
C LYS A 314 20.50 -18.67 4.32
N LYS A 315 20.06 -17.60 5.05
CA LYS A 315 19.86 -17.59 6.51
C LYS A 315 18.39 -17.85 6.86
N TYR A 316 17.91 -19.06 6.58
CA TYR A 316 16.49 -19.44 6.68
C TYR A 316 15.95 -19.42 8.10
N SER A 317 16.80 -19.71 9.10
CA SER A 317 16.45 -19.61 10.51
C SER A 317 15.99 -18.18 10.88
N ARG A 318 16.64 -17.16 10.30
CA ARG A 318 16.28 -15.76 10.50
C ARG A 318 14.97 -15.41 9.81
N VAL A 319 14.69 -15.97 8.63
CA VAL A 319 13.40 -15.80 7.94
C VAL A 319 12.26 -16.35 8.81
N ARG A 320 12.42 -17.54 9.40
CA ARG A 320 11.45 -18.13 10.32
C ARG A 320 11.23 -17.24 11.56
N LYS A 321 12.32 -16.80 12.20
CA LYS A 321 12.26 -15.90 13.36
C LYS A 321 11.58 -14.58 13.01
N ALA A 322 11.90 -13.97 11.85
CA ALA A 322 11.29 -12.73 11.40
C ALA A 322 9.78 -12.88 11.15
N PHE A 323 9.35 -13.96 10.54
CA PHE A 323 7.94 -14.23 10.31
C PHE A 323 7.16 -14.33 11.63
N TRP A 324 7.60 -15.18 12.56
CA TRP A 324 6.90 -15.37 13.82
C TRP A 324 6.91 -14.12 14.68
N PHE A 325 8.04 -13.41 14.75
CA PHE A 325 8.10 -12.14 15.48
C PHE A 325 7.12 -11.11 14.89
N THR A 326 7.15 -10.94 13.55
CA THR A 326 6.27 -9.97 12.87
C THR A 326 4.81 -10.34 13.06
N LEU A 327 4.47 -11.63 12.95
CA LEU A 327 3.11 -12.10 13.16
C LEU A 327 2.65 -11.79 14.61
N CYS A 328 3.43 -12.17 15.62
CA CYS A 328 3.09 -11.91 17.01
C CYS A 328 3.00 -10.40 17.31
N ALA A 329 3.97 -9.60 16.86
CA ALA A 329 3.96 -8.15 17.05
C ALA A 329 2.74 -7.50 16.39
N SER A 330 2.40 -7.91 15.17
CA SER A 330 1.22 -7.40 14.46
C SER A 330 -0.08 -7.85 15.11
N LEU A 331 -0.17 -9.10 15.60
CA LEU A 331 -1.34 -9.60 16.34
C LEU A 331 -1.58 -8.75 17.60
N VAL A 332 -0.55 -8.55 18.40
CA VAL A 332 -0.64 -7.71 19.62
C VAL A 332 -1.04 -6.28 19.25
N THR A 333 -0.40 -5.69 18.26
CA THR A 333 -0.72 -4.33 17.81
C THR A 333 -2.17 -4.23 17.34
N MET A 334 -2.64 -5.17 16.53
CA MET A 334 -4.03 -5.17 16.05
C MET A 334 -5.04 -5.44 17.18
N ALA A 335 -4.71 -6.28 18.16
CA ALA A 335 -5.55 -6.49 19.33
C ALA A 335 -5.68 -5.22 20.18
N VAL A 336 -4.58 -4.46 20.35
CA VAL A 336 -4.60 -3.15 21.05
C VAL A 336 -5.45 -2.15 20.27
N PHE A 337 -5.25 -2.01 18.95
CA PHE A 337 -6.09 -1.12 18.13
C PHE A 337 -7.55 -1.55 18.13
N ALA A 338 -7.83 -2.85 18.05
CA ALA A 338 -9.19 -3.38 18.16
C ALA A 338 -9.85 -3.00 19.49
N GLY A 339 -9.11 -3.11 20.60
CA GLY A 339 -9.58 -2.70 21.94
C GLY A 339 -9.84 -1.19 21.99
N VAL A 340 -8.92 -0.36 21.50
CA VAL A 340 -9.09 1.10 21.47
C VAL A 340 -10.30 1.49 20.62
N VAL A 341 -10.40 0.99 19.39
CA VAL A 341 -11.54 1.28 18.52
C VAL A 341 -12.85 0.77 19.12
N TYR A 342 -12.84 -0.40 19.74
CA TYR A 342 -14.02 -0.96 20.41
C TYR A 342 -14.49 -0.10 21.59
N VAL A 343 -13.58 0.41 22.41
CA VAL A 343 -13.91 1.29 23.55
C VAL A 343 -14.44 2.62 23.06
N PHE A 344 -13.77 3.25 22.10
CA PHE A 344 -14.13 4.58 21.58
C PHE A 344 -15.04 4.55 20.36
N ARG A 345 -15.66 3.40 20.02
CA ARG A 345 -16.48 3.27 18.79
C ARG A 345 -17.65 4.24 18.74
N ARG A 346 -18.23 4.58 19.90
CA ARG A 346 -19.35 5.51 19.99
C ARG A 346 -18.92 6.91 19.61
N GLU A 347 -17.87 7.40 20.23
CA GLU A 347 -17.32 8.72 20.02
C GLU A 347 -16.83 8.88 18.57
N LEU A 348 -16.10 7.87 18.08
CA LEU A 348 -15.61 7.84 16.71
C LEU A 348 -16.74 7.91 15.68
N LEU A 349 -17.82 7.18 15.89
CA LEU A 349 -18.92 7.18 14.93
C LEU A 349 -19.76 8.46 14.99
N LEU A 350 -19.98 9.03 16.17
CA LEU A 350 -20.75 10.29 16.34
C LEU A 350 -20.03 11.50 15.74
N GLU A 351 -18.70 11.44 15.60
CA GLU A 351 -17.93 12.50 14.92
C GLU A 351 -18.24 12.54 13.40
N PHE A 352 -18.54 11.37 12.80
CA PHE A 352 -18.76 11.25 11.35
C PHE A 352 -20.22 11.10 10.94
N LEU A 353 -21.08 10.62 11.83
CA LEU A 353 -22.49 10.31 11.53
C LEU A 353 -23.41 11.13 12.43
N THR A 354 -24.24 11.93 11.79
CA THR A 354 -25.31 12.72 12.46
C THR A 354 -26.66 12.00 12.44
N ASP A 355 -26.86 11.08 11.50
CA ASP A 355 -28.06 10.28 11.36
C ASP A 355 -27.96 9.04 12.28
N MET A 356 -28.99 8.86 13.13
CA MET A 356 -29.00 7.77 14.12
C MET A 356 -29.23 6.39 13.49
N ASP A 357 -29.92 6.30 12.35
CA ASP A 357 -30.11 5.02 11.66
C ASP A 357 -28.80 4.57 11.02
N ALA A 358 -28.05 5.52 10.41
CA ALA A 358 -26.70 5.25 9.93
C ALA A 358 -25.74 4.86 11.07
N TYR A 359 -25.88 5.52 12.23
CA TYR A 359 -25.08 5.21 13.42
C TYR A 359 -25.31 3.76 13.90
N GLU A 360 -26.56 3.32 14.01
CA GLU A 360 -26.85 1.94 14.47
C GLU A 360 -26.25 0.89 13.54
N ILE A 361 -26.37 1.09 12.21
CA ILE A 361 -25.77 0.20 11.22
C ILE A 361 -24.25 0.16 11.36
N ALA A 362 -23.63 1.33 11.47
CA ALA A 362 -22.18 1.45 11.59
C ALA A 362 -21.66 0.90 12.92
N PHE A 363 -22.39 1.15 14.02
CA PHE A 363 -22.01 0.69 15.37
C PHE A 363 -21.90 -0.81 15.44
N TYR A 364 -22.91 -1.51 14.93
CA TYR A 364 -22.89 -2.99 14.89
C TYR A 364 -21.78 -3.51 13.96
N ALA A 365 -21.63 -2.94 12.77
CA ALA A 365 -20.58 -3.32 11.82
C ALA A 365 -19.17 -3.13 12.42
N LEU A 366 -18.91 -1.99 13.04
CA LEU A 366 -17.61 -1.69 13.65
C LEU A 366 -17.32 -2.61 14.84
N GLN A 367 -18.34 -2.93 15.65
CA GLN A 367 -18.21 -3.85 16.76
C GLN A 367 -17.74 -5.24 16.31
N ILE A 368 -18.35 -5.78 15.26
CA ILE A 368 -17.99 -7.10 14.74
C ILE A 368 -16.61 -7.06 14.09
N GLN A 369 -16.30 -6.01 13.34
CA GLN A 369 -14.99 -5.87 12.71
C GLN A 369 -13.86 -5.78 13.74
N CYS A 370 -14.07 -5.11 14.87
CA CYS A 370 -13.08 -5.09 15.96
C CYS A 370 -12.71 -6.49 16.46
N LEU A 371 -13.64 -7.43 16.50
CA LEU A 371 -13.37 -8.81 16.92
C LEU A 371 -12.47 -9.56 15.92
N THR A 372 -12.48 -9.17 14.66
CA THR A 372 -11.73 -9.86 13.61
C THR A 372 -10.43 -9.15 13.19
N LEU A 373 -10.20 -7.91 13.65
CA LEU A 373 -8.96 -7.19 13.42
C LEU A 373 -7.67 -7.99 13.72
N PRO A 374 -7.59 -8.79 14.80
CA PRO A 374 -6.41 -9.61 15.08
C PRO A 374 -6.12 -10.70 14.03
N PHE A 375 -7.07 -11.08 13.18
CA PHE A 375 -6.83 -12.08 12.12
C PHE A 375 -6.14 -11.50 10.89
N ILE A 376 -6.22 -10.17 10.68
CA ILE A 376 -5.63 -9.48 9.53
C ILE A 376 -4.13 -9.73 9.36
N PRO A 377 -3.29 -9.65 10.43
CA PRO A 377 -1.85 -9.88 10.33
C PRO A 377 -1.48 -11.23 9.72
N VAL A 378 -2.30 -12.26 9.94
CA VAL A 378 -2.04 -13.60 9.40
C VAL A 378 -2.01 -13.58 7.87
N CYS A 379 -3.01 -12.94 7.26
CA CYS A 379 -3.08 -12.80 5.80
C CYS A 379 -1.95 -11.93 5.25
N ILE A 380 -1.68 -10.79 5.92
CA ILE A 380 -0.65 -9.85 5.50
C ILE A 380 0.73 -10.51 5.57
N CYS A 381 1.09 -11.11 6.70
CA CYS A 381 2.40 -11.75 6.88
C CYS A 381 2.57 -12.93 5.93
N GLY A 382 1.53 -13.75 5.72
CA GLY A 382 1.55 -14.85 4.76
C GLY A 382 1.79 -14.38 3.33
N ASN A 383 1.02 -13.41 2.87
CA ASN A 383 1.20 -12.81 1.54
C ASN A 383 2.60 -12.20 1.37
N MET A 384 3.05 -11.40 2.34
CA MET A 384 4.32 -10.70 2.28
C MET A 384 5.52 -11.64 2.39
N LEU A 385 5.40 -12.77 3.10
CA LEU A 385 6.40 -13.83 3.10
C LEU A 385 6.66 -14.33 1.68
N PHE A 386 5.61 -14.81 1.00
CA PHE A 386 5.76 -15.36 -0.35
C PHE A 386 6.18 -14.31 -1.38
N GLN A 387 5.74 -13.08 -1.23
CA GLN A 387 6.17 -11.97 -2.08
C GLN A 387 7.66 -11.67 -1.89
N SER A 388 8.14 -11.61 -0.65
CA SER A 388 9.53 -11.30 -0.31
C SER A 388 10.52 -12.33 -0.83
N ILE A 389 10.14 -13.62 -0.79
CA ILE A 389 10.99 -14.72 -1.27
C ILE A 389 10.83 -15.02 -2.77
N GLY A 390 9.99 -14.25 -3.50
CA GLY A 390 9.80 -14.37 -4.94
C GLY A 390 8.83 -15.46 -5.40
N LYS A 391 8.07 -16.08 -4.50
CA LYS A 391 7.01 -17.04 -4.86
C LYS A 391 5.69 -16.30 -5.19
N GLY A 392 5.74 -15.50 -6.27
CA GLY A 392 4.69 -14.55 -6.64
C GLY A 392 3.31 -15.19 -6.86
N GLY A 393 3.22 -16.40 -7.41
CA GLY A 393 1.94 -17.10 -7.59
C GLY A 393 1.22 -17.36 -6.27
N ARG A 394 1.93 -17.90 -5.26
CA ARG A 394 1.36 -18.11 -3.92
C ARG A 394 1.02 -16.79 -3.24
N ALA A 395 1.87 -15.78 -3.39
CA ALA A 395 1.61 -14.46 -2.86
C ALA A 395 0.35 -13.83 -3.48
N THR A 396 0.13 -14.00 -4.79
CA THR A 396 -1.08 -13.50 -5.49
C THR A 396 -2.36 -14.14 -4.96
N ILE A 397 -2.35 -15.47 -4.78
CA ILE A 397 -3.50 -16.20 -4.24
C ILE A 397 -3.84 -15.67 -2.84
N LEU A 398 -2.84 -15.58 -1.95
CA LEU A 398 -3.05 -15.08 -0.59
C LEU A 398 -3.46 -13.59 -0.57
N ALA A 399 -2.93 -12.78 -1.49
CA ALA A 399 -3.33 -11.36 -1.63
C ALA A 399 -4.80 -11.21 -2.05
N SER A 400 -5.32 -12.16 -2.86
CA SER A 400 -6.68 -12.11 -3.37
C SER A 400 -7.74 -12.54 -2.32
N PHE A 401 -7.38 -13.31 -1.30
CA PHE A 401 -8.35 -13.88 -0.36
C PHE A 401 -9.18 -12.80 0.32
N ARG A 402 -8.54 -11.89 1.00
CA ARG A 402 -9.17 -10.92 1.89
C ARG A 402 -10.04 -9.89 1.16
N SER A 403 -9.65 -9.48 -0.03
CA SER A 403 -10.35 -8.42 -0.78
C SER A 403 -10.96 -8.90 -2.10
N GLY A 404 -10.91 -10.17 -2.42
CA GLY A 404 -11.40 -10.69 -3.70
C GLY A 404 -12.07 -12.03 -3.58
N THR A 405 -11.30 -13.10 -3.73
CA THR A 405 -11.80 -14.48 -3.92
C THR A 405 -12.62 -15.04 -2.76
N ILE A 406 -12.44 -14.54 -1.55
CA ILE A 406 -13.27 -14.90 -0.38
C ILE A 406 -14.27 -13.79 -0.09
N TYR A 407 -13.83 -12.52 -0.08
CA TYR A 407 -14.68 -11.41 0.33
C TYR A 407 -15.88 -11.19 -0.59
N ILE A 408 -15.66 -11.13 -1.91
CA ILE A 408 -16.76 -10.84 -2.85
C ILE A 408 -17.85 -11.92 -2.81
N PRO A 409 -17.51 -13.23 -2.88
CA PRO A 409 -18.52 -14.27 -2.71
C PRO A 409 -19.20 -14.22 -1.32
N ALA A 410 -18.44 -14.00 -0.24
CA ALA A 410 -19.01 -13.89 1.09
C ALA A 410 -19.99 -12.71 1.18
N LEU A 411 -19.64 -11.54 0.63
CA LEU A 411 -20.51 -10.38 0.59
C LEU A 411 -21.81 -10.68 -0.16
N LEU A 412 -21.73 -11.26 -1.36
CA LEU A 412 -22.92 -11.59 -2.16
C LEU A 412 -23.80 -12.63 -1.48
N ILE A 413 -23.23 -13.73 -0.98
CA ILE A 413 -23.97 -14.81 -0.32
C ILE A 413 -24.61 -14.33 0.99
N LEU A 414 -23.83 -13.67 1.85
CA LEU A 414 -24.33 -13.24 3.14
C LEU A 414 -25.39 -12.12 3.01
N THR A 415 -25.25 -11.23 2.02
CA THR A 415 -26.25 -10.20 1.77
C THR A 415 -27.59 -10.80 1.32
N THR A 416 -27.57 -11.85 0.47
CA THR A 416 -28.79 -12.56 0.06
C THR A 416 -29.44 -13.32 1.22
N LEU A 417 -28.66 -13.86 2.17
CA LEU A 417 -29.17 -14.65 3.28
C LEU A 417 -29.65 -13.78 4.46
N TRP A 418 -28.90 -12.73 4.81
CA TRP A 418 -29.09 -11.95 6.05
C TRP A 418 -29.33 -10.45 5.82
N GLY A 419 -29.48 -10.05 4.57
CA GLY A 419 -29.72 -8.63 4.25
C GLY A 419 -28.56 -7.73 4.68
N ILE A 420 -28.88 -6.61 5.32
CA ILE A 420 -27.87 -5.64 5.79
C ILE A 420 -26.88 -6.24 6.80
N ARG A 421 -27.33 -7.19 7.63
CA ARG A 421 -26.45 -7.92 8.54
C ARG A 421 -25.41 -8.75 7.77
N GLY A 422 -25.78 -9.27 6.60
CA GLY A 422 -24.86 -9.95 5.71
C GLY A 422 -23.73 -9.04 5.21
N ILE A 423 -24.05 -7.79 4.89
CA ILE A 423 -23.04 -6.77 4.53
C ILE A 423 -22.07 -6.54 5.69
N GLN A 424 -22.58 -6.38 6.91
CA GLN A 424 -21.79 -6.14 8.12
C GLN A 424 -20.87 -7.31 8.47
N TRP A 425 -21.30 -8.56 8.23
CA TRP A 425 -20.54 -9.78 8.50
C TRP A 425 -19.58 -10.19 7.37
N SER A 426 -19.70 -9.64 6.18
CA SER A 426 -18.92 -10.05 5.00
C SER A 426 -17.41 -9.91 5.20
N GLN A 427 -16.95 -8.76 5.70
CA GLN A 427 -15.52 -8.52 5.94
C GLN A 427 -14.98 -9.38 7.11
N PRO A 428 -15.65 -9.45 8.28
CA PRO A 428 -15.29 -10.35 9.36
C PRO A 428 -15.13 -11.82 8.93
N VAL A 429 -16.09 -12.37 8.20
CA VAL A 429 -16.03 -13.73 7.67
C VAL A 429 -14.84 -13.90 6.72
N SER A 430 -14.63 -12.95 5.82
CA SER A 430 -13.49 -12.96 4.91
C SER A 430 -12.16 -12.93 5.65
N ASP A 431 -12.00 -12.09 6.68
CA ASP A 431 -10.78 -11.97 7.46
C ASP A 431 -10.45 -13.29 8.20
N ILE A 432 -11.44 -13.93 8.81
CA ILE A 432 -11.26 -15.22 9.49
C ILE A 432 -10.90 -16.32 8.49
N LEU A 433 -11.69 -16.49 7.43
CA LEU A 433 -11.44 -17.54 6.43
C LEU A 433 -10.09 -17.36 5.76
N SER A 434 -9.73 -16.12 5.42
CA SER A 434 -8.44 -15.81 4.82
C SER A 434 -7.29 -16.14 5.78
N ALA A 435 -7.43 -15.87 7.08
CA ALA A 435 -6.42 -16.22 8.08
C ALA A 435 -6.28 -17.75 8.23
N VAL A 436 -7.41 -18.45 8.33
CA VAL A 436 -7.44 -19.93 8.44
C VAL A 436 -6.78 -20.60 7.24
N LEU A 437 -6.97 -20.07 6.04
CA LEU A 437 -6.37 -20.61 4.83
C LEU A 437 -4.89 -20.18 4.65
N SER A 438 -4.54 -18.97 5.05
CA SER A 438 -3.18 -18.42 4.86
C SER A 438 -2.16 -19.02 5.83
N LEU A 439 -2.54 -19.24 7.09
CA LEU A 439 -1.62 -19.69 8.13
C LEU A 439 -1.01 -21.06 7.83
N PRO A 440 -1.78 -22.11 7.49
CA PRO A 440 -1.22 -23.43 7.17
C PRO A 440 -0.23 -23.37 5.99
N VAL A 441 -0.56 -22.60 4.94
CA VAL A 441 0.31 -22.44 3.76
C VAL A 441 1.65 -21.84 4.15
N ALA A 442 1.65 -20.81 5.01
CA ALA A 442 2.87 -20.19 5.51
C ALA A 442 3.67 -21.12 6.42
N VAL A 443 2.98 -21.83 7.35
CA VAL A 443 3.62 -22.77 8.31
C VAL A 443 4.25 -23.94 7.61
N VAL A 444 3.55 -24.59 6.68
CA VAL A 444 4.09 -25.72 5.90
C VAL A 444 5.32 -25.29 5.11
N PHE A 445 5.27 -24.11 4.48
CA PHE A 445 6.41 -23.57 3.76
C PHE A 445 7.61 -23.32 4.70
N LEU A 446 7.39 -22.65 5.85
CA LEU A 446 8.46 -22.32 6.78
C LEU A 446 9.09 -23.57 7.42
N ARG A 447 8.29 -24.64 7.67
CA ARG A 447 8.81 -25.92 8.15
C ARG A 447 9.65 -26.65 7.09
N GLY A 448 9.29 -26.48 5.81
CA GLY A 448 10.02 -27.05 4.68
C GLY A 448 11.28 -26.28 4.26
N LEU A 449 11.59 -25.14 4.90
CA LEU A 449 12.84 -24.44 4.63
C LEU A 449 14.03 -25.26 5.15
N PRO A 450 15.13 -25.38 4.37
CA PRO A 450 16.30 -26.14 4.77
C PRO A 450 17.06 -25.49 5.92
N GLU A 451 18.16 -26.10 6.31
CA GLU A 451 19.12 -25.50 7.25
C GLU A 451 19.87 -24.34 6.61
N ASP A 452 20.43 -23.45 7.46
CA ASP A 452 21.15 -22.28 7.00
C ASP A 452 22.38 -22.69 6.15
N GLY A 453 22.57 -21.99 5.03
CA GLY A 453 23.68 -22.22 4.11
C GLY A 453 23.39 -23.20 2.95
N THR A 454 22.29 -23.95 2.98
CA THR A 454 21.95 -24.87 1.89
C THR A 454 21.23 -24.19 0.73
N GLU A 455 21.23 -24.81 -0.47
CA GLU A 455 20.47 -24.33 -1.62
C GLU A 455 19.03 -24.84 -1.58
N VAL A 456 18.06 -24.02 -2.08
CA VAL A 456 16.63 -24.35 -2.18
C VAL A 456 16.27 -24.72 -3.60
#